data_b8e46db36f9cd8dc41654cac1424099c
#
_entry.id   b8e46db36f9cd8dc41654cac1424099c
#
_cell.length_a   1.000
_cell.length_b   1.000
_cell.length_c   1.000
_cell.angle_alpha   90.00
_cell.angle_beta   90.00
_cell.angle_gamma   90.00
#
_symmetry.space_group_name_H-M   'P 1'
#
loop_
_entity.id
_entity.type
_entity.pdbx_description
1 polymer ?
#
loop_
_entity_poly.entity_id
_entity_poly.type
_entity_poly.pdbx_seq_one_letter_code
_entity_poly.pdbx_strand_id
1 'polypeptide(L)'
;PYVLLRTDVGRFLFTGGFRGDTLNLSIEQQTEQAFLHLEETLRETGFPLNSILRQWNYIEGITVFAGTDQHYQAFNNVRSAHYAQMEWPTGYPAATGIGTHLGGVSIAVDAALLTASDAYALPIDNRLQVAAHAYSGEVLEVANRCKTTPKFERAKCLTCGKERLIYVSGTAAIRGEESLRQEGLARQLAVTMENIQELIGSAPLVYLRVYLKHPADYAEAVRLLADYALGIPITFMWADVCREELLIEIEGLAKEME
;
A
#
# COMPACT_ATOMS: atom_id res chain seq x y z
N PRO A 1 4.90 -12.22 15.82
CA PRO A 1 6.37 -12.04 15.79
C PRO A 1 6.72 -10.67 15.20
N TYR A 2 7.78 -10.03 15.73
CA TYR A 2 8.27 -8.76 15.24
C TYR A 2 9.79 -8.65 15.34
N VAL A 3 10.37 -7.71 14.59
CA VAL A 3 11.76 -7.30 14.70
C VAL A 3 11.81 -5.84 15.16
N LEU A 4 12.55 -5.57 16.22
CA LEU A 4 12.87 -4.24 16.71
C LEU A 4 14.32 -3.92 16.37
N LEU A 5 14.54 -2.86 15.59
CA LEU A 5 15.86 -2.31 15.32
C LEU A 5 16.00 -0.99 16.09
N ARG A 6 17.12 -0.84 16.80
CA ARG A 6 17.53 0.41 17.46
C ARG A 6 18.77 0.96 16.80
N THR A 7 18.72 2.21 16.43
CA THR A 7 19.83 2.93 15.79
C THR A 7 20.00 4.30 16.46
N ASP A 8 20.98 5.04 16.06
CA ASP A 8 21.24 6.43 16.46
C ASP A 8 20.16 7.41 15.97
N VAL A 9 19.46 7.07 14.87
CA VAL A 9 18.38 7.91 14.33
C VAL A 9 17.01 7.61 14.94
N GLY A 10 16.85 6.47 15.64
CA GLY A 10 15.56 6.10 16.25
C GLY A 10 15.34 4.60 16.42
N ARG A 11 14.08 4.22 16.58
CA ARG A 11 13.65 2.82 16.69
C ARG A 11 12.76 2.47 15.49
N PHE A 12 12.93 1.26 14.97
CA PHE A 12 12.14 0.74 13.86
C PHE A 12 11.49 -0.59 14.28
N LEU A 13 10.25 -0.78 13.86
CA LEU A 13 9.48 -2.00 14.06
C LEU A 13 9.08 -2.58 12.72
N PHE A 14 9.38 -3.85 12.50
CA PHE A 14 8.95 -4.63 11.33
C PHE A 14 8.10 -5.79 11.82
N THR A 15 6.85 -5.85 11.41
CA THR A 15 5.93 -6.85 11.92
C THR A 15 4.81 -7.15 10.93
N GLY A 16 4.18 -8.33 11.04
CA GLY A 16 3.09 -8.70 10.15
C GLY A 16 2.43 -10.02 10.53
N GLY A 17 1.47 -10.41 9.69
CA GLY A 17 0.66 -11.59 9.90
C GLY A 17 -0.49 -11.36 10.88
N PHE A 18 -0.89 -10.10 11.07
CA PHE A 18 -2.08 -9.77 11.85
C PHE A 18 -3.32 -10.18 11.08
N ARG A 19 -4.10 -11.09 11.67
CA ARG A 19 -5.27 -11.72 11.04
C ARG A 19 -6.42 -11.81 12.02
N GLY A 20 -7.64 -11.86 11.45
CA GLY A 20 -8.83 -12.33 12.15
C GLY A 20 -9.09 -13.82 11.94
N ASP A 21 -10.09 -14.36 12.64
CA ASP A 21 -10.61 -15.71 12.39
C ASP A 21 -11.29 -15.76 11.02
N THR A 22 -10.80 -16.63 10.13
CA THR A 22 -11.28 -16.73 8.74
C THR A 22 -12.51 -17.64 8.59
N LEU A 23 -12.86 -18.45 9.59
CA LEU A 23 -13.87 -19.49 9.45
C LEU A 23 -15.30 -19.00 9.60
N ASN A 24 -15.53 -17.97 10.42
CA ASN A 24 -16.87 -17.54 10.78
C ASN A 24 -17.11 -16.02 10.71
N LEU A 25 -16.12 -15.26 10.30
CA LEU A 25 -16.18 -13.81 10.30
C LEU A 25 -16.22 -13.23 8.89
N SER A 26 -16.98 -12.15 8.72
CA SER A 26 -16.94 -11.32 7.51
C SER A 26 -15.57 -10.64 7.35
N ILE A 27 -15.26 -10.16 6.15
CA ILE A 27 -14.03 -9.38 5.89
C ILE A 27 -13.93 -8.16 6.82
N GLU A 28 -15.05 -7.49 7.09
CA GLU A 28 -15.10 -6.37 8.04
C GLU A 28 -14.68 -6.81 9.45
N GLN A 29 -15.26 -7.89 9.97
CA GLN A 29 -14.94 -8.41 11.30
C GLN A 29 -13.50 -8.95 11.38
N GLN A 30 -13.01 -9.60 10.33
CA GLN A 30 -11.61 -10.04 10.24
C GLN A 30 -10.65 -8.84 10.24
N THR A 31 -11.02 -7.77 9.54
CA THR A 31 -10.23 -6.53 9.50
C THR A 31 -10.18 -5.88 10.89
N GLU A 32 -11.30 -5.82 11.58
CA GLU A 32 -11.38 -5.30 12.95
C GLU A 32 -10.42 -6.06 13.88
N GLN A 33 -10.48 -7.39 13.86
CA GLN A 33 -9.57 -8.22 14.67
C GLN A 33 -8.09 -8.03 14.28
N ALA A 34 -7.79 -7.93 12.99
CA ALA A 34 -6.44 -7.71 12.52
C ALA A 34 -5.87 -6.36 13.01
N PHE A 35 -6.68 -5.29 13.00
CA PHE A 35 -6.29 -3.99 13.55
C PHE A 35 -6.13 -4.02 15.06
N LEU A 36 -7.01 -4.68 15.80
CA LEU A 36 -6.88 -4.82 17.26
C LEU A 36 -5.56 -5.54 17.64
N HIS A 37 -5.21 -6.62 16.95
CA HIS A 37 -3.94 -7.34 17.18
C HIS A 37 -2.72 -6.48 16.79
N LEU A 38 -2.81 -5.70 15.71
CA LEU A 38 -1.78 -4.75 15.32
C LEU A 38 -1.58 -3.68 16.39
N GLU A 39 -2.65 -3.04 16.86
CA GLU A 39 -2.61 -1.99 17.88
C GLU A 39 -2.08 -2.50 19.21
N GLU A 40 -2.45 -3.73 19.61
CA GLU A 40 -1.88 -4.37 20.78
C GLU A 40 -0.35 -4.54 20.67
N THR A 41 0.14 -5.05 19.53
CA THR A 41 1.58 -5.20 19.28
C THR A 41 2.30 -3.84 19.27
N LEU A 42 1.70 -2.82 18.64
CA LEU A 42 2.25 -1.47 18.63
C LEU A 42 2.33 -0.90 20.05
N ARG A 43 1.27 -1.06 20.86
CA ARG A 43 1.23 -0.63 22.26
C ARG A 43 2.29 -1.34 23.11
N GLU A 44 2.43 -2.65 22.98
CA GLU A 44 3.45 -3.44 23.70
C GLU A 44 4.88 -3.03 23.38
N THR A 45 5.13 -2.65 22.12
CA THR A 45 6.44 -2.22 21.63
C THR A 45 6.69 -0.71 21.81
N GLY A 46 5.67 0.04 22.23
CA GLY A 46 5.72 1.48 22.45
C GLY A 46 5.77 2.30 21.17
N PHE A 47 5.06 1.86 20.14
CA PHE A 47 4.85 2.59 18.89
C PHE A 47 3.38 3.04 18.81
N PRO A 48 3.08 4.32 18.55
CA PRO A 48 1.72 4.74 18.25
C PRO A 48 1.33 4.34 16.81
N LEU A 49 0.04 4.22 16.54
CA LEU A 49 -0.46 3.81 15.21
C LEU A 49 0.03 4.75 14.09
N ASN A 50 0.12 6.06 14.35
CA ASN A 50 0.60 7.06 13.40
C ASN A 50 2.13 7.06 13.18
N SER A 51 2.86 6.13 13.81
CA SER A 51 4.28 5.87 13.53
C SER A 51 4.49 4.93 12.34
N ILE A 52 3.43 4.35 11.79
CA ILE A 52 3.51 3.44 10.64
C ILE A 52 3.97 4.24 9.40
N LEU A 53 5.04 3.76 8.78
CA LEU A 53 5.58 4.29 7.53
C LEU A 53 5.01 3.59 6.31
N ARG A 54 4.86 2.27 6.40
CA ARG A 54 4.42 1.37 5.34
C ARG A 54 3.45 0.33 5.88
N GLN A 55 2.34 0.08 5.14
CA GLN A 55 1.36 -0.95 5.47
C GLN A 55 1.01 -1.79 4.25
N TRP A 56 1.01 -3.11 4.40
CA TRP A 56 0.51 -4.07 3.41
C TRP A 56 -0.80 -4.66 3.91
N ASN A 57 -1.78 -4.69 3.03
CA ASN A 57 -3.12 -5.21 3.32
C ASN A 57 -3.44 -6.28 2.28
N TYR A 58 -3.45 -7.52 2.71
CA TYR A 58 -3.83 -8.68 1.91
C TYR A 58 -5.28 -9.01 2.22
N ILE A 59 -6.15 -9.00 1.21
CA ILE A 59 -7.60 -9.08 1.38
C ILE A 59 -8.13 -10.18 0.47
N GLU A 60 -8.73 -11.24 1.04
CA GLU A 60 -9.32 -12.32 0.25
C GLU A 60 -10.47 -11.79 -0.60
N GLY A 61 -10.41 -12.11 -1.93
CA GLY A 61 -11.44 -11.68 -2.88
C GLY A 61 -11.68 -10.18 -2.89
N ILE A 62 -10.61 -9.37 -2.97
CA ILE A 62 -10.63 -7.91 -2.78
C ILE A 62 -11.74 -7.19 -3.57
N THR A 63 -12.09 -7.70 -4.77
CA THR A 63 -13.15 -7.15 -5.64
C THR A 63 -14.52 -7.82 -5.44
N VAL A 64 -14.62 -8.86 -4.61
CA VAL A 64 -15.87 -9.57 -4.34
C VAL A 64 -16.79 -8.70 -3.49
N PHE A 65 -18.09 -8.72 -3.82
CA PHE A 65 -19.13 -8.06 -3.05
C PHE A 65 -19.72 -9.00 -1.99
N ALA A 66 -19.76 -8.56 -0.75
CA ALA A 66 -20.51 -9.17 0.34
C ALA A 66 -21.67 -8.23 0.71
N GLY A 67 -22.86 -8.52 0.20
CA GLY A 67 -24.00 -7.62 0.32
C GLY A 67 -23.84 -6.38 -0.56
N THR A 68 -23.79 -5.20 0.04
CA THR A 68 -23.69 -3.91 -0.66
C THR A 68 -22.27 -3.42 -0.84
N ASP A 69 -21.32 -3.97 -0.10
CA ASP A 69 -19.95 -3.48 -0.07
C ASP A 69 -18.97 -4.49 -0.67
N GLN A 70 -18.07 -4.00 -1.48
CA GLN A 70 -16.91 -4.74 -1.93
C GLN A 70 -15.98 -5.02 -0.73
N HIS A 71 -15.30 -6.16 -0.71
CA HIS A 71 -14.35 -6.50 0.38
C HIS A 71 -13.32 -5.39 0.62
N TYR A 72 -12.84 -4.75 -0.46
CA TYR A 72 -11.94 -3.61 -0.33
C TYR A 72 -12.57 -2.42 0.39
N GLN A 73 -13.86 -2.14 0.14
CA GLN A 73 -14.58 -1.06 0.84
C GLN A 73 -14.81 -1.42 2.31
N ALA A 74 -15.20 -2.65 2.61
CA ALA A 74 -15.37 -3.13 3.98
C ALA A 74 -14.07 -2.97 4.79
N PHE A 75 -12.93 -3.37 4.19
CA PHE A 75 -11.61 -3.15 4.77
C PHE A 75 -11.33 -1.65 5.00
N ASN A 76 -11.59 -0.79 4.01
CA ASN A 76 -11.34 0.65 4.12
C ASN A 76 -12.21 1.34 5.17
N ASN A 77 -13.45 0.89 5.38
CA ASN A 77 -14.34 1.39 6.41
C ASN A 77 -13.74 1.17 7.80
N VAL A 78 -13.29 -0.05 8.08
CA VAL A 78 -12.63 -0.40 9.36
C VAL A 78 -11.33 0.39 9.54
N ARG A 79 -10.44 0.38 8.52
CA ARG A 79 -9.19 1.15 8.59
C ARG A 79 -9.44 2.63 8.89
N SER A 80 -10.45 3.21 8.26
CA SER A 80 -10.80 4.62 8.49
C SER A 80 -11.25 4.88 9.91
N ALA A 81 -11.99 3.94 10.53
CA ALA A 81 -12.43 4.06 11.92
C ALA A 81 -11.23 4.00 12.90
N HIS A 82 -10.29 3.06 12.70
CA HIS A 82 -9.07 2.99 13.51
C HIS A 82 -8.19 4.22 13.34
N TYR A 83 -8.00 4.69 12.10
CA TYR A 83 -7.15 5.86 11.81
C TYR A 83 -7.76 7.18 12.30
N ALA A 84 -9.08 7.28 12.43
CA ALA A 84 -9.75 8.46 12.97
C ALA A 84 -9.54 8.67 14.48
N GLN A 85 -8.97 7.68 15.18
CA GLN A 85 -8.71 7.77 16.62
C GLN A 85 -7.50 8.65 16.96
N MET A 86 -6.73 9.09 15.96
CA MET A 86 -5.56 9.95 16.16
C MET A 86 -5.30 10.87 14.97
N GLU A 87 -4.46 11.87 15.20
CA GLU A 87 -3.98 12.76 14.16
C GLU A 87 -2.80 12.14 13.40
N TRP A 88 -2.66 12.52 12.13
CA TRP A 88 -1.60 12.06 11.22
C TRP A 88 -0.75 13.24 10.74
N PRO A 89 0.07 13.86 11.60
CA PRO A 89 0.78 15.10 11.28
C PRO A 89 1.80 14.96 10.15
N THR A 90 2.26 13.72 9.90
CA THR A 90 3.19 13.40 8.80
C THR A 90 2.51 12.65 7.66
N GLY A 91 1.19 12.75 7.53
CA GLY A 91 0.39 12.00 6.56
C GLY A 91 0.22 10.52 6.92
N TYR A 92 -0.66 9.84 6.20
CA TYR A 92 -0.89 8.39 6.34
C TYR A 92 0.35 7.58 5.93
N PRO A 93 0.41 6.26 6.22
CA PRO A 93 1.46 5.41 5.68
C PRO A 93 1.35 5.29 4.16
N ALA A 94 2.47 5.02 3.49
CA ALA A 94 2.42 4.39 2.18
C ALA A 94 1.77 3.01 2.33
N ALA A 95 0.89 2.60 1.42
CA ALA A 95 0.22 1.30 1.56
C ALA A 95 -0.05 0.59 0.22
N THR A 96 -0.16 -0.74 0.31
CA THR A 96 -0.66 -1.59 -0.76
C THR A 96 -1.89 -2.34 -0.26
N GLY A 97 -2.96 -2.35 -1.05
CA GLY A 97 -4.14 -3.17 -0.82
C GLY A 97 -4.30 -4.13 -1.98
N ILE A 98 -3.97 -5.41 -1.76
CA ILE A 98 -3.92 -6.42 -2.82
C ILE A 98 -4.79 -7.63 -2.49
N GLY A 99 -5.41 -8.22 -3.51
CA GLY A 99 -6.28 -9.38 -3.37
C GLY A 99 -5.52 -10.68 -3.21
N THR A 100 -6.00 -11.53 -2.30
CA THR A 100 -5.56 -12.92 -2.18
C THR A 100 -6.69 -13.87 -2.53
N HIS A 101 -6.35 -15.09 -2.94
CA HIS A 101 -7.34 -16.10 -3.30
C HIS A 101 -7.89 -16.85 -2.08
N LEU A 102 -7.20 -16.77 -0.94
CA LEU A 102 -7.59 -17.39 0.32
C LEU A 102 -6.84 -16.74 1.49
N GLY A 103 -7.27 -17.02 2.72
CA GLY A 103 -6.57 -16.63 3.95
C GLY A 103 -7.15 -15.41 4.65
N GLY A 104 -8.30 -14.90 4.19
CA GLY A 104 -9.00 -13.78 4.81
C GLY A 104 -8.24 -12.47 4.71
N VAL A 105 -8.20 -11.71 5.81
CA VAL A 105 -7.47 -10.44 5.92
C VAL A 105 -6.15 -10.65 6.66
N SER A 106 -5.06 -10.10 6.09
CA SER A 106 -3.75 -10.07 6.77
C SER A 106 -3.10 -8.69 6.61
N ILE A 107 -2.57 -8.15 7.71
CA ILE A 107 -1.88 -6.85 7.75
C ILE A 107 -0.42 -7.05 8.13
N ALA A 108 0.48 -6.28 7.49
CA ALA A 108 1.88 -6.15 7.86
C ALA A 108 2.27 -4.68 7.83
N VAL A 109 3.20 -4.27 8.71
CA VAL A 109 3.62 -2.88 8.83
C VAL A 109 5.11 -2.73 9.10
N ASP A 110 5.67 -1.63 8.59
CA ASP A 110 6.93 -1.04 9.04
C ASP A 110 6.60 0.28 9.76
N ALA A 111 7.12 0.46 10.95
CA ALA A 111 6.92 1.67 11.76
C ALA A 111 8.25 2.24 12.26
N ALA A 112 8.30 3.55 12.48
CA ALA A 112 9.48 4.21 13.01
C ALA A 112 9.13 5.27 14.07
N LEU A 113 9.96 5.32 15.11
CA LEU A 113 10.02 6.43 16.06
C LEU A 113 11.39 7.11 15.91
N LEU A 114 11.38 8.21 15.20
CA LEU A 114 12.59 8.97 14.85
C LEU A 114 12.90 9.95 15.98
N THR A 115 14.16 9.98 16.42
CA THR A 115 14.63 10.80 17.54
C THR A 115 15.75 11.77 17.17
N ALA A 116 16.47 11.50 16.07
CA ALA A 116 17.47 12.42 15.55
C ALA A 116 16.79 13.62 14.89
N SER A 117 17.38 14.81 15.01
CA SER A 117 16.83 16.06 14.49
C SER A 117 16.78 16.15 12.96
N ASP A 118 17.59 15.36 12.28
CA ASP A 118 17.69 15.22 10.83
C ASP A 118 17.02 13.94 10.30
N ALA A 119 16.21 13.29 11.15
CA ALA A 119 15.42 12.12 10.78
C ALA A 119 13.92 12.43 10.82
N TYR A 120 13.24 12.25 9.69
CA TYR A 120 11.80 12.49 9.56
C TYR A 120 11.20 11.66 8.41
N ALA A 121 9.87 11.56 8.40
CA ALA A 121 9.14 10.89 7.33
C ALA A 121 8.02 11.78 6.83
N LEU A 122 7.93 12.00 5.51
CA LEU A 122 6.93 12.85 4.89
C LEU A 122 6.28 12.15 3.69
N PRO A 123 5.01 12.45 3.40
CA PRO A 123 4.33 11.95 2.22
C PRO A 123 4.92 12.55 0.95
N ILE A 124 4.79 11.84 -0.16
CA ILE A 124 5.08 12.34 -1.50
C ILE A 124 3.78 12.26 -2.30
N ASP A 125 3.34 13.40 -2.78
CA ASP A 125 2.20 13.53 -3.68
C ASP A 125 2.58 13.19 -5.12
N ASN A 126 1.59 12.70 -5.88
CA ASN A 126 1.73 12.43 -7.30
C ASN A 126 0.93 13.43 -8.12
N ARG A 127 1.59 14.23 -8.95
CA ARG A 127 0.89 15.20 -9.82
C ARG A 127 0.00 14.56 -10.89
N LEU A 128 0.21 13.27 -11.18
CA LEU A 128 -0.55 12.51 -12.17
C LEU A 128 -1.78 11.81 -11.55
N GLN A 129 -1.89 11.79 -10.22
CA GLN A 129 -2.94 11.08 -9.50
C GLN A 129 -3.50 11.93 -8.35
N VAL A 130 -4.79 11.82 -8.11
CA VAL A 130 -5.41 12.36 -6.90
C VAL A 130 -4.95 11.54 -5.68
N ALA A 131 -4.71 12.21 -4.55
CA ALA A 131 -4.40 11.52 -3.29
C ALA A 131 -5.54 10.54 -2.94
N ALA A 132 -5.20 9.31 -2.55
CA ALA A 132 -6.21 8.27 -2.35
C ALA A 132 -7.25 8.63 -1.29
N HIS A 133 -6.82 9.34 -0.24
CA HIS A 133 -7.70 9.80 0.84
C HIS A 133 -8.60 11.01 0.44
N ALA A 134 -8.38 11.57 -0.75
CA ALA A 134 -9.16 12.68 -1.30
C ALA A 134 -10.02 12.28 -2.52
N TYR A 135 -10.17 10.98 -2.81
CA TYR A 135 -11.00 10.50 -3.91
C TYR A 135 -12.43 11.01 -3.80
N SER A 136 -13.03 11.36 -4.96
CA SER A 136 -14.43 11.69 -5.06
C SER A 136 -15.33 10.48 -4.78
N GLY A 137 -16.58 10.75 -4.40
CA GLY A 137 -17.55 9.68 -4.20
C GLY A 137 -17.94 8.91 -5.46
N GLU A 138 -17.54 9.36 -6.65
CA GLU A 138 -17.89 8.74 -7.94
C GLU A 138 -17.02 7.52 -8.27
N VAL A 139 -15.79 7.47 -7.73
CA VAL A 139 -14.79 6.43 -8.06
C VAL A 139 -14.89 5.21 -7.17
N LEU A 140 -15.55 5.33 -6.01
CA LEU A 140 -15.71 4.24 -5.08
C LEU A 140 -16.96 3.44 -5.46
N GLU A 141 -16.78 2.19 -5.90
CA GLU A 141 -17.89 1.28 -6.22
C GLU A 141 -18.64 0.88 -4.96
N VAL A 142 -19.70 1.60 -4.62
CA VAL A 142 -20.55 1.29 -3.45
C VAL A 142 -21.99 1.65 -3.73
N ALA A 143 -22.89 0.75 -3.34
CA ALA A 143 -24.34 1.00 -3.35
C ALA A 143 -24.80 1.96 -2.23
N ASN A 144 -23.96 2.25 -1.25
CA ASN A 144 -24.33 3.01 -0.04
C ASN A 144 -23.66 4.40 0.02
N ARG A 145 -24.36 5.39 0.62
CA ARG A 145 -23.97 6.81 0.65
C ARG A 145 -22.80 7.17 1.57
N CYS A 146 -22.33 6.26 2.42
CA CYS A 146 -21.20 6.48 3.33
C CYS A 146 -19.95 5.78 2.82
N LYS A 147 -19.29 6.39 1.85
CA LYS A 147 -18.04 5.89 1.29
C LYS A 147 -16.87 6.46 2.05
N THR A 148 -16.06 5.62 2.68
CA THR A 148 -14.77 6.05 3.19
C THR A 148 -13.72 5.92 2.11
N THR A 149 -12.93 6.98 1.92
CA THR A 149 -11.80 6.95 1.00
C THR A 149 -10.65 6.10 1.58
N PRO A 150 -9.84 5.43 0.75
CA PRO A 150 -8.67 4.71 1.22
C PRO A 150 -7.68 5.65 1.92
N LYS A 151 -7.26 5.33 3.15
CA LYS A 151 -6.36 6.16 3.96
C LYS A 151 -4.91 5.72 3.77
N PHE A 152 -4.25 6.25 2.75
CA PHE A 152 -2.82 6.05 2.49
C PHE A 152 -2.26 7.16 1.59
N GLU A 153 -0.94 7.34 1.65
CA GLU A 153 -0.20 8.22 0.76
C GLU A 153 0.30 7.46 -0.47
N ARG A 154 0.50 8.15 -1.60
CA ARG A 154 1.04 7.54 -2.82
C ARG A 154 2.48 7.05 -2.67
N ALA A 155 3.27 7.77 -1.89
CA ALA A 155 4.55 7.32 -1.39
C ALA A 155 4.87 8.00 -0.07
N LYS A 156 5.84 7.44 0.68
CA LYS A 156 6.36 8.05 1.90
C LYS A 156 7.89 8.02 1.87
N CYS A 157 8.50 9.16 2.07
CA CYS A 157 9.94 9.29 2.14
C CYS A 157 10.39 9.31 3.59
N LEU A 158 11.23 8.37 3.97
CA LEU A 158 11.99 8.37 5.21
C LEU A 158 13.35 8.99 4.94
N THR A 159 13.65 10.10 5.59
CA THR A 159 14.95 10.79 5.54
C THR A 159 15.69 10.54 6.85
N CYS A 160 16.97 10.18 6.76
CA CYS A 160 17.88 10.02 7.88
C CYS A 160 19.23 10.63 7.51
N GLY A 161 19.47 11.88 7.91
CA GLY A 161 20.62 12.65 7.46
C GLY A 161 20.61 12.82 5.94
N LYS A 162 21.63 12.29 5.26
CA LYS A 162 21.76 12.33 3.79
C LYS A 162 21.09 11.16 3.06
N GLU A 163 20.60 10.17 3.78
CA GLU A 163 19.94 9.01 3.17
C GLU A 163 18.43 9.23 3.08
N ARG A 164 17.87 8.94 1.92
CA ARG A 164 16.43 8.98 1.68
C ARG A 164 15.95 7.62 1.18
N LEU A 165 14.98 7.04 1.86
CA LEU A 165 14.30 5.81 1.44
C LEU A 165 12.83 6.14 1.12
N ILE A 166 12.43 5.90 -0.12
CA ILE A 166 11.09 6.17 -0.61
C ILE A 166 10.32 4.85 -0.69
N TYR A 167 9.28 4.73 0.14
CA TYR A 167 8.29 3.66 0.07
C TYR A 167 7.21 4.04 -0.95
N VAL A 168 7.23 3.41 -2.11
CA VAL A 168 6.19 3.59 -3.13
C VAL A 168 5.03 2.64 -2.82
N SER A 169 3.83 3.18 -2.67
CA SER A 169 2.59 2.41 -2.47
C SER A 169 2.24 1.55 -3.67
N GLY A 170 1.35 0.58 -3.49
CA GLY A 170 0.72 -0.10 -4.61
C GLY A 170 0.19 0.91 -5.62
N THR A 171 0.77 0.89 -6.80
CA THR A 171 0.54 1.85 -7.88
C THR A 171 0.08 1.09 -9.11
N ALA A 172 -1.00 1.54 -9.73
CA ALA A 172 -1.59 0.95 -10.93
C ALA A 172 -1.82 2.01 -12.01
N ALA A 173 -2.39 1.60 -13.14
CA ALA A 173 -2.68 2.46 -14.28
C ALA A 173 -3.87 3.38 -14.01
N ILE A 174 -3.67 4.38 -13.16
CA ILE A 174 -4.66 5.38 -12.76
C ILE A 174 -4.14 6.76 -13.14
N ARG A 175 -5.00 7.60 -13.72
CA ARG A 175 -4.78 9.01 -13.97
C ARG A 175 -5.84 9.83 -13.26
N GLY A 176 -5.44 10.85 -12.50
CA GLY A 176 -6.35 11.49 -11.56
C GLY A 176 -6.83 10.46 -10.54
N GLU A 177 -8.11 10.12 -10.60
CA GLU A 177 -8.73 9.05 -9.80
C GLU A 177 -9.32 7.91 -10.66
N GLU A 178 -9.22 8.01 -12.00
CA GLU A 178 -9.82 7.06 -12.94
C GLU A 178 -8.81 6.00 -13.40
N SER A 179 -9.25 4.74 -13.44
CA SER A 179 -8.49 3.63 -14.02
C SER A 179 -8.46 3.73 -15.55
N LEU A 180 -7.34 3.34 -16.16
CA LEU A 180 -7.28 3.11 -17.59
C LEU A 180 -8.07 1.84 -17.93
N ARG A 181 -9.30 2.03 -18.40
CA ARG A 181 -10.19 0.93 -18.79
C ARG A 181 -9.86 0.44 -20.20
N GLN A 182 -10.06 -0.84 -20.46
CA GLN A 182 -9.91 -1.49 -21.76
C GLN A 182 -8.51 -1.38 -22.40
N GLU A 183 -7.50 -1.07 -21.59
CA GLU A 183 -6.10 -1.04 -22.01
C GLU A 183 -5.41 -2.36 -21.64
N GLY A 184 -4.58 -2.86 -22.55
CA GLY A 184 -3.81 -4.09 -22.33
C GLY A 184 -2.65 -3.90 -21.34
N LEU A 185 -2.04 -5.03 -20.92
CA LEU A 185 -0.96 -5.08 -19.94
C LEU A 185 0.17 -4.07 -20.23
N ALA A 186 0.63 -4.02 -21.50
CA ALA A 186 1.75 -3.15 -21.88
C ALA A 186 1.46 -1.66 -21.59
N ARG A 187 0.24 -1.19 -21.91
CA ARG A 187 -0.14 0.20 -21.65
C ARG A 187 -0.34 0.44 -20.17
N GLN A 188 -0.98 -0.47 -19.44
CA GLN A 188 -1.16 -0.35 -18.00
C GLN A 188 0.18 -0.34 -17.26
N LEU A 189 1.13 -1.22 -17.64
CA LEU A 189 2.47 -1.23 -17.07
C LEU A 189 3.19 0.10 -17.33
N ALA A 190 3.16 0.61 -18.56
CA ALA A 190 3.81 1.88 -18.89
C ALA A 190 3.28 3.03 -18.03
N VAL A 191 1.96 3.17 -17.91
CA VAL A 191 1.33 4.21 -17.08
C VAL A 191 1.66 4.02 -15.59
N THR A 192 1.71 2.79 -15.12
CA THR A 192 2.12 2.47 -13.74
C THR A 192 3.55 2.93 -13.47
N MET A 193 4.48 2.65 -14.39
CA MET A 193 5.88 3.08 -14.26
C MET A 193 6.03 4.61 -14.37
N GLU A 194 5.24 5.27 -15.22
CA GLU A 194 5.19 6.75 -15.26
C GLU A 194 4.74 7.33 -13.92
N ASN A 195 3.73 6.73 -13.27
CA ASN A 195 3.27 7.15 -11.95
C ASN A 195 4.36 6.94 -10.88
N ILE A 196 5.07 5.82 -10.93
CA ILE A 196 6.18 5.52 -10.00
C ILE A 196 7.33 6.53 -10.23
N GLN A 197 7.70 6.79 -11.48
CA GLN A 197 8.75 7.74 -11.81
C GLN A 197 8.44 9.15 -11.30
N GLU A 198 7.18 9.59 -11.38
CA GLU A 198 6.76 10.88 -10.82
C GLU A 198 6.96 10.96 -9.30
N LEU A 199 6.71 9.86 -8.58
CA LEU A 199 6.89 9.79 -7.13
C LEU A 199 8.35 9.78 -6.68
N ILE A 200 9.22 9.08 -7.40
CA ILE A 200 10.61 8.89 -6.98
C ILE A 200 11.55 9.98 -7.53
N GLY A 201 11.13 10.73 -8.58
CA GLY A 201 11.97 11.73 -9.23
C GLY A 201 13.26 11.11 -9.79
N SER A 202 14.43 11.58 -9.33
CA SER A 202 15.74 11.06 -9.73
C SER A 202 16.23 9.89 -8.88
N ALA A 203 15.55 9.57 -7.78
CA ALA A 203 15.98 8.49 -6.88
C ALA A 203 15.93 7.12 -7.59
N PRO A 204 17.03 6.36 -7.60
CA PRO A 204 17.05 5.05 -8.23
C PRO A 204 16.16 4.05 -7.48
N LEU A 205 15.39 3.26 -8.22
CA LEU A 205 14.70 2.09 -7.68
C LEU A 205 15.73 1.07 -7.19
N VAL A 206 15.44 0.45 -6.05
CA VAL A 206 16.29 -0.61 -5.47
C VAL A 206 15.56 -1.94 -5.33
N TYR A 207 14.24 -1.94 -5.40
CA TYR A 207 13.39 -3.12 -5.33
C TYR A 207 12.01 -2.84 -5.92
N LEU A 208 11.43 -3.83 -6.63
CA LEU A 208 10.03 -3.82 -7.05
C LEU A 208 9.32 -5.12 -6.63
N ARG A 209 8.04 -5.00 -6.28
CA ARG A 209 7.09 -6.09 -6.20
C ARG A 209 5.96 -5.84 -7.18
N VAL A 210 5.76 -6.79 -8.07
CA VAL A 210 4.81 -6.73 -9.18
C VAL A 210 3.70 -7.73 -8.93
N TYR A 211 2.48 -7.25 -8.86
CA TYR A 211 1.27 -8.04 -8.72
C TYR A 211 0.59 -8.15 -10.08
N LEU A 212 0.37 -9.36 -10.54
CA LEU A 212 -0.30 -9.66 -11.82
C LEU A 212 -1.64 -10.32 -11.54
N LYS A 213 -2.70 -9.78 -12.14
CA LYS A 213 -4.04 -10.35 -12.04
C LYS A 213 -4.12 -11.72 -12.72
N HIS A 214 -3.41 -11.91 -13.84
CA HIS A 214 -3.40 -13.15 -14.58
C HIS A 214 -1.99 -13.75 -14.63
N PRO A 215 -1.79 -14.99 -14.17
CA PRO A 215 -0.48 -15.67 -14.25
C PRO A 215 0.08 -15.75 -15.67
N ALA A 216 -0.80 -15.80 -16.67
CA ALA A 216 -0.41 -15.83 -18.09
C ALA A 216 0.36 -14.58 -18.54
N ASP A 217 0.17 -13.45 -17.86
CA ASP A 217 0.81 -12.17 -18.18
C ASP A 217 2.27 -12.10 -17.72
N TYR A 218 2.76 -13.09 -16.96
CA TYR A 218 4.08 -13.07 -16.36
C TYR A 218 5.21 -12.89 -17.38
N ALA A 219 5.22 -13.68 -18.46
CA ALA A 219 6.29 -13.61 -19.46
C ALA A 219 6.33 -12.25 -20.18
N GLU A 220 5.15 -11.68 -20.46
CA GLU A 220 5.05 -10.36 -21.06
C GLU A 220 5.49 -9.27 -20.09
N ALA A 221 5.07 -9.31 -18.83
CA ALA A 221 5.47 -8.35 -17.80
C ALA A 221 6.99 -8.34 -17.57
N VAL A 222 7.64 -9.52 -17.54
CA VAL A 222 9.11 -9.63 -17.44
C VAL A 222 9.78 -8.95 -18.62
N ARG A 223 9.32 -9.22 -19.85
CA ARG A 223 9.87 -8.60 -21.07
C ARG A 223 9.69 -7.08 -21.05
N LEU A 224 8.51 -6.58 -20.71
CA LEU A 224 8.23 -5.15 -20.66
C LEU A 224 9.04 -4.43 -19.59
N LEU A 225 9.24 -5.03 -18.42
CA LEU A 225 10.07 -4.44 -17.36
C LEU A 225 11.54 -4.41 -17.69
N ALA A 226 12.03 -5.34 -18.56
CA ALA A 226 13.40 -5.32 -19.02
C ALA A 226 13.75 -4.04 -19.81
N ASP A 227 12.77 -3.43 -20.49
CA ASP A 227 12.95 -2.18 -21.24
C ASP A 227 13.31 -1.00 -20.34
N TYR A 228 13.00 -1.08 -19.04
CA TYR A 228 13.38 -0.06 -18.03
C TYR A 228 14.82 -0.25 -17.52
N ALA A 229 15.51 -1.34 -17.91
CA ALA A 229 16.91 -1.63 -17.58
C ALA A 229 17.27 -1.48 -16.09
N LEU A 230 16.36 -1.88 -15.20
CA LEU A 230 16.46 -1.53 -13.78
C LEU A 230 17.64 -2.21 -13.05
N GLY A 231 18.03 -3.43 -13.46
CA GLY A 231 19.14 -4.17 -12.82
C GLY A 231 18.94 -4.45 -11.32
N ILE A 232 17.70 -4.45 -10.85
CA ILE A 232 17.31 -4.58 -9.43
C ILE A 232 16.52 -5.88 -9.20
N PRO A 233 16.41 -6.36 -7.96
CA PRO A 233 15.52 -7.45 -7.61
C PRO A 233 14.06 -7.09 -7.90
N ILE A 234 13.34 -7.99 -8.57
CA ILE A 234 11.89 -7.87 -8.85
C ILE A 234 11.21 -9.16 -8.40
N THR A 235 10.21 -9.03 -7.53
CA THR A 235 9.37 -10.16 -7.12
C THR A 235 8.03 -10.08 -7.84
N PHE A 236 7.61 -11.17 -8.48
CA PHE A 236 6.30 -11.28 -9.11
C PHE A 236 5.35 -12.11 -8.24
N MET A 237 4.12 -11.66 -8.12
CA MET A 237 3.06 -12.33 -7.37
C MET A 237 1.78 -12.38 -8.19
N TRP A 238 1.08 -13.50 -8.12
CA TRP A 238 -0.27 -13.62 -8.63
C TRP A 238 -1.26 -13.11 -7.58
N ALA A 239 -1.99 -12.06 -7.91
CA ALA A 239 -2.91 -11.40 -6.98
C ALA A 239 -3.94 -10.55 -7.71
N ASP A 240 -5.14 -10.42 -7.16
CA ASP A 240 -6.13 -9.48 -7.67
C ASP A 240 -5.78 -8.05 -7.28
N VAL A 241 -6.01 -7.12 -8.19
CA VAL A 241 -5.91 -5.68 -7.96
C VAL A 241 -7.26 -5.16 -7.46
N CYS A 242 -7.25 -4.05 -6.75
CA CYS A 242 -8.44 -3.51 -6.07
C CYS A 242 -9.58 -3.02 -6.99
N ARG A 243 -9.37 -3.01 -8.31
CA ARG A 243 -10.38 -2.68 -9.33
C ARG A 243 -10.35 -3.71 -10.45
N GLU A 244 -11.52 -4.10 -10.95
CA GLU A 244 -11.69 -5.19 -11.92
C GLU A 244 -10.93 -4.99 -13.24
N GLU A 245 -10.83 -3.76 -13.71
CA GLU A 245 -10.19 -3.42 -14.98
C GLU A 245 -8.66 -3.35 -14.92
N LEU A 246 -8.06 -3.39 -13.74
CA LEU A 246 -6.63 -3.32 -13.56
C LEU A 246 -5.99 -4.71 -13.65
N LEU A 247 -4.95 -4.83 -14.48
CA LEU A 247 -4.23 -6.08 -14.75
C LEU A 247 -2.93 -6.21 -13.94
N ILE A 248 -2.40 -5.08 -13.50
CA ILE A 248 -1.10 -4.99 -12.84
C ILE A 248 -1.09 -3.90 -11.77
N GLU A 249 -0.43 -4.18 -10.66
CA GLU A 249 -0.08 -3.21 -9.64
C GLU A 249 1.40 -3.40 -9.28
N ILE A 250 2.12 -2.32 -9.03
CA ILE A 250 3.55 -2.34 -8.68
C ILE A 250 3.77 -1.49 -7.44
N GLU A 251 4.48 -2.03 -6.46
CA GLU A 251 5.05 -1.28 -5.34
C GLU A 251 6.56 -1.34 -5.39
N GLY A 252 7.24 -0.44 -4.70
CA GLY A 252 8.68 -0.44 -4.74
C GLY A 252 9.36 0.34 -3.63
N LEU A 253 10.67 0.23 -3.65
CA LEU A 253 11.57 1.05 -2.86
C LEU A 253 12.52 1.78 -3.80
N ALA A 254 12.72 3.08 -3.53
CA ALA A 254 13.79 3.86 -4.14
C ALA A 254 14.67 4.42 -3.03
N LYS A 255 15.98 4.51 -3.28
CA LYS A 255 16.95 5.01 -2.30
C LYS A 255 17.87 6.03 -2.95
N GLU A 256 17.99 7.19 -2.31
CA GLU A 256 18.88 8.27 -2.72
C GLU A 256 19.87 8.57 -1.59
N MET A 257 21.09 8.91 -1.96
CA MET A 257 22.12 9.47 -1.06
C MET A 257 22.49 10.84 -1.58
N GLU A 258 22.27 11.89 -0.76
CA GLU A 258 22.67 13.26 -1.03
C GLU A 258 24.14 13.54 -0.70
#